data_cd913d426e306341b299bdb1a13bd640
#
_entry.id   cd913d426e306341b299bdb1a13bd640
#
_cell.length_a   1.000
_cell.length_b   1.000
_cell.length_c   1.000
_cell.angle_alpha   90.00
_cell.angle_beta   90.00
_cell.angle_gamma   90.00
#
_symmetry.space_group_name_H-M   'P 1'
#
loop_
_entity.id
_entity.type
_entity.pdbx_description
1 polymer ?
#
loop_
_entity_poly.entity_id
_entity_poly.type
_entity_poly.pdbx_seq_one_letter_code
_entity_poly.pdbx_strand_id
1 'polypeptide(L)'
;MPIVNDMKQETLFSFKDTVEADSSKADRWPTVVAHWDGKAASRIQFEDKEAHIGGRGELNPMQFVLAAFAACDVDLVAMHATMIGLHVNSLSVEASGHFNVESYIGLENKPGSGYDQISYKVILDAPDATSDQIAYLIERCEQSSPIGDTLARNVSMTFEFN
;
A
#
# COMPACT_ATOMS: atom_id res chain seq x y z
N MET A 1 -0.38 -25.61 11.83
CA MET A 1 -0.23 -25.35 10.39
C MET A 1 1.22 -24.97 10.08
N PRO A 2 1.71 -25.17 8.84
CA PRO A 2 3.09 -24.90 8.49
C PRO A 2 3.46 -23.40 8.54
N ILE A 3 4.76 -23.12 8.61
CA ILE A 3 5.33 -21.81 8.34
C ILE A 3 5.68 -21.78 6.84
N VAL A 4 5.18 -20.78 6.12
CA VAL A 4 5.42 -20.55 4.69
C VAL A 4 5.81 -19.09 4.54
N ASN A 5 6.86 -18.78 3.78
CA ASN A 5 7.36 -17.40 3.60
C ASN A 5 7.57 -16.66 4.95
N ASP A 6 8.13 -17.37 5.95
CA ASP A 6 8.34 -16.90 7.33
C ASP A 6 7.06 -16.51 8.10
N MET A 7 5.88 -16.78 7.57
CA MET A 7 4.58 -16.53 8.20
C MET A 7 3.90 -17.83 8.64
N LYS A 8 3.25 -17.80 9.80
CA LYS A 8 2.42 -18.91 10.29
C LYS A 8 1.05 -18.87 9.64
N GLN A 9 0.71 -19.84 8.80
CA GLN A 9 -0.63 -19.97 8.21
C GLN A 9 -1.75 -19.95 9.27
N GLU A 10 -1.50 -20.59 10.43
CA GLU A 10 -2.48 -20.62 11.53
C GLU A 10 -2.88 -19.21 11.99
N THR A 11 -1.93 -18.28 12.08
CA THR A 11 -2.21 -16.89 12.48
C THR A 11 -3.10 -16.19 11.47
N LEU A 12 -2.85 -16.39 10.18
CA LEU A 12 -3.64 -15.79 9.10
C LEU A 12 -5.08 -16.33 9.08
N PHE A 13 -5.24 -17.65 9.19
CA PHE A 13 -6.57 -18.27 9.22
C PHE A 13 -7.34 -17.93 10.50
N SER A 14 -6.68 -17.94 11.67
CA SER A 14 -7.33 -17.54 12.93
C SER A 14 -7.80 -16.09 12.90
N PHE A 15 -7.04 -15.17 12.28
CA PHE A 15 -7.49 -13.79 12.08
C PHE A 15 -8.70 -13.73 11.14
N LYS A 16 -8.67 -14.46 10.02
CA LYS A 16 -9.81 -14.56 9.11
C LYS A 16 -11.06 -15.05 9.82
N ASP A 17 -10.98 -16.16 10.56
CA ASP A 17 -12.09 -16.73 11.32
C ASP A 17 -12.65 -15.72 12.36
N THR A 18 -11.74 -14.95 13.00
CA THR A 18 -12.12 -13.90 13.96
C THR A 18 -12.95 -12.80 13.30
N VAL A 19 -12.55 -12.36 12.10
CA VAL A 19 -13.27 -11.33 11.33
C VAL A 19 -14.59 -11.88 10.76
N GLU A 20 -14.62 -13.13 10.32
CA GLU A 20 -15.86 -13.79 9.86
C GLU A 20 -16.89 -13.90 10.99
N ALA A 21 -16.44 -14.18 12.22
CA ALA A 21 -17.32 -14.27 13.40
C ALA A 21 -17.79 -12.88 13.88
N ASP A 22 -16.98 -11.84 13.72
CA ASP A 22 -17.29 -10.46 14.13
C ASP A 22 -16.61 -9.47 13.18
N SER A 23 -17.38 -8.93 12.23
CA SER A 23 -16.86 -8.01 11.20
C SER A 23 -16.28 -6.70 11.78
N SER A 24 -16.67 -6.29 12.98
CA SER A 24 -16.10 -5.11 13.64
C SER A 24 -14.61 -5.26 13.95
N LYS A 25 -14.12 -6.50 14.00
CA LYS A 25 -12.69 -6.80 14.17
C LYS A 25 -11.84 -6.46 12.93
N ALA A 26 -12.48 -6.17 11.80
CA ALA A 26 -11.79 -5.69 10.59
C ALA A 26 -11.56 -4.17 10.60
N ASP A 27 -12.34 -3.39 11.36
CA ASP A 27 -12.26 -1.92 11.36
C ASP A 27 -10.92 -1.41 11.89
N ARG A 28 -10.36 -0.42 11.22
CA ARG A 28 -9.11 0.27 11.59
C ARG A 28 -9.28 1.78 11.46
N TRP A 29 -8.81 2.51 12.46
CA TRP A 29 -8.87 3.96 12.54
C TRP A 29 -7.46 4.55 12.82
N PRO A 30 -6.50 4.38 11.89
CA PRO A 30 -5.15 4.89 12.09
C PRO A 30 -5.12 6.41 12.04
N THR A 31 -4.29 7.02 12.89
CA THR A 31 -4.00 8.45 12.86
C THR A 31 -2.52 8.65 12.69
N VAL A 32 -2.14 9.50 11.73
CA VAL A 32 -0.75 9.88 11.47
C VAL A 32 -0.63 11.39 11.63
N VAL A 33 0.43 11.87 12.27
CA VAL A 33 0.72 13.29 12.43
C VAL A 33 1.97 13.65 11.65
N ALA A 34 1.89 14.69 10.83
CA ALA A 34 3.03 15.24 10.12
C ALA A 34 3.46 16.56 10.76
N HIS A 35 4.72 16.67 11.12
CA HIS A 35 5.34 17.88 11.64
C HIS A 35 6.27 18.47 10.58
N TRP A 36 6.18 19.77 10.36
CA TRP A 36 7.14 20.45 9.50
C TRP A 36 8.51 20.50 10.16
N ASP A 37 9.51 20.02 9.45
CA ASP A 37 10.90 19.90 9.93
C ASP A 37 11.85 20.92 9.26
N GLY A 38 11.24 21.98 8.74
CA GLY A 38 11.92 23.01 7.98
C GLY A 38 12.10 22.65 6.50
N LYS A 39 12.27 23.66 5.63
CA LYS A 39 12.39 23.48 4.16
C LYS A 39 11.20 22.68 3.59
N ALA A 40 11.47 21.73 2.71
CA ALA A 40 10.47 20.83 2.14
C ALA A 40 10.54 19.43 2.79
N ALA A 41 10.69 19.38 4.12
CA ALA A 41 10.83 18.15 4.88
C ALA A 41 9.76 18.06 5.97
N SER A 42 9.27 16.85 6.22
CA SER A 42 8.31 16.54 7.27
C SER A 42 8.74 15.30 8.03
N ARG A 43 8.55 15.34 9.33
CA ARG A 43 8.67 14.21 10.23
C ARG A 43 7.28 13.63 10.49
N ILE A 44 7.10 12.37 10.14
CA ILE A 44 5.82 11.66 10.28
C ILE A 44 5.88 10.83 11.55
N GLN A 45 4.84 10.93 12.37
CA GLN A 45 4.73 10.15 13.61
C GLN A 45 3.46 9.30 13.58
N PHE A 46 3.61 8.05 13.93
CA PHE A 46 2.53 7.09 14.15
C PHE A 46 2.87 6.22 15.37
N GLU A 47 2.16 6.40 16.47
CA GLU A 47 2.45 5.76 17.75
C GLU A 47 3.91 6.01 18.19
N ASP A 48 4.71 4.94 18.38
CA ASP A 48 6.12 4.96 18.72
C ASP A 48 7.06 4.97 17.48
N LYS A 49 6.50 4.98 16.27
CA LYS A 49 7.24 4.94 15.01
C LYS A 49 7.39 6.33 14.42
N GLU A 50 8.51 6.53 13.75
CA GLU A 50 8.83 7.77 13.07
C GLU A 50 9.38 7.50 11.66
N ALA A 51 9.04 8.38 10.71
CA ALA A 51 9.58 8.37 9.35
C ALA A 51 9.82 9.80 8.89
N HIS A 52 10.77 10.01 7.97
CA HIS A 52 11.05 11.30 7.34
C HIS A 52 10.64 11.26 5.86
N ILE A 53 10.01 12.33 5.40
CA ILE A 53 9.53 12.48 4.02
C ILE A 53 9.96 13.84 3.49
N GLY A 54 10.46 13.87 2.25
CA GLY A 54 10.95 15.07 1.59
C GLY A 54 12.36 15.44 2.02
N GLY A 55 12.86 16.56 1.51
CA GLY A 55 14.25 16.95 1.70
C GLY A 55 15.21 16.26 0.73
N ARG A 56 16.52 16.34 1.01
CA ARG A 56 17.55 15.70 0.17
C ARG A 56 17.81 14.28 0.63
N GLY A 57 17.60 13.32 -0.27
CA GLY A 57 17.90 11.90 -0.04
C GLY A 57 16.70 11.10 0.46
N GLU A 58 15.58 11.73 0.78
CA GLU A 58 14.35 11.07 1.17
C GLU A 58 13.32 11.07 0.03
N LEU A 59 12.37 10.13 0.08
CA LEU A 59 11.25 10.13 -0.86
C LEU A 59 10.39 11.39 -0.63
N ASN A 60 9.98 12.04 -1.72
CA ASN A 60 8.97 13.09 -1.60
C ASN A 60 7.57 12.48 -1.36
N PRO A 61 6.57 13.28 -0.93
CA PRO A 61 5.23 12.75 -0.62
C PRO A 61 4.58 11.98 -1.77
N MET A 62 4.76 12.40 -3.03
CA MET A 62 4.20 11.71 -4.19
C MET A 62 4.89 10.37 -4.43
N GLN A 63 6.21 10.30 -4.30
CA GLN A 63 6.95 9.03 -4.34
C GLN A 63 6.55 8.12 -3.17
N PHE A 64 6.25 8.69 -2.00
CA PHE A 64 5.82 7.93 -0.84
C PHE A 64 4.45 7.27 -1.05
N VAL A 65 3.54 7.92 -1.78
CA VAL A 65 2.27 7.30 -2.20
C VAL A 65 2.52 6.05 -3.06
N LEU A 66 3.41 6.14 -4.05
CA LEU A 66 3.77 4.96 -4.87
C LEU A 66 4.47 3.87 -4.04
N ALA A 67 5.36 4.26 -3.13
CA ALA A 67 6.04 3.32 -2.24
C ALA A 67 5.04 2.60 -1.31
N ALA A 68 4.08 3.32 -0.74
CA ALA A 68 3.02 2.75 0.09
C ALA A 68 2.15 1.77 -0.71
N PHE A 69 1.79 2.13 -1.96
CA PHE A 69 1.05 1.25 -2.86
C PHE A 69 1.83 -0.02 -3.17
N ALA A 70 3.08 0.10 -3.61
CA ALA A 70 3.93 -1.04 -3.92
C ALA A 70 4.14 -1.96 -2.72
N ALA A 71 4.41 -1.41 -1.53
CA ALA A 71 4.56 -2.18 -0.30
C ALA A 71 3.26 -2.90 0.10
N CYS A 72 2.10 -2.24 -0.07
CA CYS A 72 0.80 -2.84 0.19
C CYS A 72 0.56 -4.09 -0.66
N ASP A 73 0.92 -4.05 -1.94
CA ASP A 73 0.75 -5.18 -2.85
C ASP A 73 1.78 -6.28 -2.61
N VAL A 74 3.01 -5.94 -2.19
CA VAL A 74 3.99 -6.94 -1.73
C VAL A 74 3.44 -7.70 -0.52
N ASP A 75 2.93 -7.01 0.49
CA ASP A 75 2.35 -7.65 1.68
C ASP A 75 1.13 -8.51 1.32
N LEU A 76 0.25 -8.01 0.46
CA LEU A 76 -0.94 -8.72 -0.01
C LEU A 76 -0.58 -10.03 -0.70
N VAL A 77 0.33 -9.99 -1.68
CA VAL A 77 0.76 -11.18 -2.43
C VAL A 77 1.46 -12.18 -1.52
N ALA A 78 2.38 -11.72 -0.65
CA ALA A 78 3.09 -12.59 0.28
C ALA A 78 2.13 -13.28 1.26
N MET A 79 1.16 -12.55 1.80
CA MET A 79 0.13 -13.09 2.70
C MET A 79 -0.73 -14.15 1.99
N HIS A 80 -1.25 -13.84 0.81
CA HIS A 80 -2.11 -14.76 0.06
C HIS A 80 -1.35 -15.97 -0.47
N ALA A 81 -0.09 -15.81 -0.92
CA ALA A 81 0.79 -16.93 -1.28
C ALA A 81 1.00 -17.86 -0.08
N THR A 82 1.23 -17.28 1.10
CA THR A 82 1.34 -18.04 2.35
C THR A 82 0.06 -18.80 2.66
N MET A 83 -1.11 -18.17 2.55
CA MET A 83 -2.40 -18.82 2.82
C MET A 83 -2.65 -20.04 1.93
N ILE A 84 -2.26 -19.98 0.66
CA ILE A 84 -2.40 -21.10 -0.28
C ILE A 84 -1.20 -22.08 -0.28
N GLY A 85 -0.25 -21.90 0.64
CA GLY A 85 0.91 -22.77 0.79
C GLY A 85 1.96 -22.64 -0.31
N LEU A 86 1.96 -21.56 -1.07
CA LEU A 86 2.91 -21.29 -2.14
C LEU A 86 4.19 -20.65 -1.58
N HIS A 87 5.34 -21.29 -1.80
CA HIS A 87 6.64 -20.72 -1.49
C HIS A 87 7.07 -19.69 -2.54
N VAL A 88 7.55 -18.57 -2.05
CA VAL A 88 8.02 -17.43 -2.85
C VAL A 88 9.52 -17.25 -2.63
N ASN A 89 10.29 -17.32 -3.71
CA ASN A 89 11.74 -17.07 -3.68
C ASN A 89 12.04 -15.57 -3.64
N SER A 90 11.33 -14.79 -4.46
CA SER A 90 11.42 -13.33 -4.44
C SER A 90 10.12 -12.69 -4.94
N LEU A 91 9.85 -11.49 -4.43
CA LEU A 91 8.68 -10.69 -4.77
C LEU A 91 9.06 -9.22 -4.75
N SER A 92 8.69 -8.51 -5.80
CA SER A 92 8.79 -7.04 -5.84
C SER A 92 7.62 -6.46 -6.63
N VAL A 93 7.31 -5.20 -6.35
CA VAL A 93 6.33 -4.42 -7.09
C VAL A 93 7.00 -3.14 -7.57
N GLU A 94 7.00 -2.94 -8.87
CA GLU A 94 7.40 -1.68 -9.51
C GLU A 94 6.14 -0.85 -9.74
N ALA A 95 6.12 0.38 -9.20
CA ALA A 95 5.02 1.32 -9.41
C ALA A 95 5.54 2.64 -9.96
N SER A 96 4.86 3.17 -10.96
CA SER A 96 5.16 4.46 -11.58
C SER A 96 3.87 5.25 -11.81
N GLY A 97 3.98 6.58 -11.86
CA GLY A 97 2.81 7.41 -12.08
C GLY A 97 3.19 8.77 -12.68
N HIS A 98 2.22 9.38 -13.34
CA HIS A 98 2.32 10.73 -13.87
C HIS A 98 1.49 11.70 -13.03
N PHE A 99 2.04 12.87 -12.73
CA PHE A 99 1.33 13.99 -12.11
C PHE A 99 1.90 15.33 -12.59
N ASN A 100 1.10 16.39 -12.48
CA ASN A 100 1.47 17.73 -12.88
C ASN A 100 1.52 18.65 -11.65
N VAL A 101 2.57 19.45 -11.53
CA VAL A 101 2.79 20.33 -10.36
C VAL A 101 2.28 21.76 -10.55
N GLU A 102 1.69 22.11 -11.68
CA GLU A 102 1.28 23.49 -11.98
C GLU A 102 0.29 24.04 -10.94
N SER A 103 -0.75 23.29 -10.61
CA SER A 103 -1.70 23.69 -9.56
C SER A 103 -1.06 23.73 -8.16
N TYR A 104 -0.13 22.80 -7.88
CA TYR A 104 0.59 22.77 -6.60
C TYR A 104 1.40 24.05 -6.36
N ILE A 105 1.99 24.63 -7.40
CA ILE A 105 2.76 25.89 -7.31
C ILE A 105 1.88 27.14 -7.48
N GLY A 106 0.55 27.00 -7.52
CA GLY A 106 -0.40 28.10 -7.53
C GLY A 106 -0.76 28.65 -8.91
N LEU A 107 -0.48 27.94 -10.00
CA LEU A 107 -0.96 28.35 -11.32
C LEU A 107 -2.47 28.06 -11.45
N GLU A 108 -3.24 29.07 -11.89
CA GLU A 108 -4.69 28.99 -12.04
C GLU A 108 -5.10 28.21 -13.31
N ASN A 109 -6.31 27.64 -13.28
CA ASN A 109 -6.94 26.93 -14.41
C ASN A 109 -6.12 25.76 -14.96
N LYS A 110 -5.42 25.05 -14.08
CA LYS A 110 -4.60 23.88 -14.40
C LYS A 110 -5.24 22.60 -13.89
N PRO A 111 -4.83 21.43 -14.39
CA PRO A 111 -5.31 20.14 -13.88
C PRO A 111 -4.92 19.94 -12.42
N GLY A 112 -5.59 19.01 -11.73
CA GLY A 112 -5.25 18.64 -10.36
C GLY A 112 -3.79 18.22 -10.20
N SER A 113 -3.24 18.41 -9.00
CA SER A 113 -1.82 18.14 -8.70
C SER A 113 -1.55 16.67 -8.32
N GLY A 114 -2.58 15.83 -8.28
CA GLY A 114 -2.45 14.40 -7.98
C GLY A 114 -2.02 13.58 -9.17
N TYR A 115 -1.80 12.29 -8.95
CA TYR A 115 -1.60 11.34 -10.03
C TYR A 115 -2.84 11.27 -10.92
N ASP A 116 -2.66 11.41 -12.22
CA ASP A 116 -3.68 11.19 -13.26
C ASP A 116 -3.53 9.81 -13.92
N GLN A 117 -2.36 9.17 -13.74
CA GLN A 117 -2.08 7.83 -14.19
C GLN A 117 -1.11 7.15 -13.22
N ILE A 118 -1.44 5.91 -12.81
CA ILE A 118 -0.53 5.00 -12.11
C ILE A 118 -0.51 3.68 -12.87
N SER A 119 0.69 3.14 -13.08
CA SER A 119 0.92 1.80 -13.60
C SER A 119 1.83 1.02 -12.66
N TYR A 120 1.59 -0.28 -12.52
CA TYR A 120 2.40 -1.13 -11.67
C TYR A 120 2.57 -2.53 -12.25
N LYS A 121 3.61 -3.21 -11.80
CA LYS A 121 3.96 -4.56 -12.20
C LYS A 121 4.42 -5.36 -10.98
N VAL A 122 3.78 -6.48 -10.74
CA VAL A 122 4.21 -7.48 -9.77
C VAL A 122 5.21 -8.42 -10.43
N ILE A 123 6.36 -8.61 -9.80
CA ILE A 123 7.43 -9.50 -10.23
C ILE A 123 7.59 -10.58 -9.16
N LEU A 124 7.14 -11.77 -9.48
CA LEU A 124 7.08 -12.92 -8.57
C LEU A 124 7.96 -14.05 -9.11
N ASP A 125 8.89 -14.52 -8.29
CA ASP A 125 9.61 -15.78 -8.47
C ASP A 125 9.06 -16.85 -7.52
N ALA A 126 8.25 -17.74 -8.05
CA ALA A 126 7.65 -18.88 -7.36
C ALA A 126 7.57 -20.05 -8.34
N PRO A 127 8.68 -20.80 -8.55
CA PRO A 127 8.80 -21.78 -9.63
C PRO A 127 7.82 -22.96 -9.53
N ASP A 128 7.33 -23.26 -8.32
CA ASP A 128 6.36 -24.33 -8.07
C ASP A 128 4.89 -23.87 -8.18
N ALA A 129 4.66 -22.60 -8.57
CA ALA A 129 3.31 -22.06 -8.68
C ALA A 129 2.55 -22.69 -9.85
N THR A 130 1.32 -23.11 -9.58
CA THR A 130 0.37 -23.50 -10.63
C THR A 130 -0.26 -22.27 -11.29
N SER A 131 -0.80 -22.45 -12.50
CA SER A 131 -1.53 -21.39 -13.19
C SER A 131 -2.71 -20.85 -12.36
N ASP A 132 -3.42 -21.72 -11.64
CA ASP A 132 -4.57 -21.34 -10.79
C ASP A 132 -4.11 -20.51 -9.58
N GLN A 133 -2.97 -20.85 -8.98
CA GLN A 133 -2.39 -20.07 -7.89
C GLN A 133 -1.97 -18.67 -8.37
N ILE A 134 -1.36 -18.57 -9.55
CA ILE A 134 -1.01 -17.28 -10.14
C ILE A 134 -2.25 -16.45 -10.44
N ALA A 135 -3.28 -17.06 -11.05
CA ALA A 135 -4.54 -16.38 -11.35
C ALA A 135 -5.21 -15.86 -10.07
N TYR A 136 -5.21 -16.66 -9.00
CA TYR A 136 -5.71 -16.25 -7.69
C TYR A 136 -4.95 -15.04 -7.13
N LEU A 137 -3.61 -15.02 -7.20
CA LEU A 137 -2.82 -13.88 -6.70
C LEU A 137 -3.07 -12.60 -7.52
N ILE A 138 -3.22 -12.72 -8.84
CA ILE A 138 -3.58 -11.59 -9.72
C ILE A 138 -4.93 -11.02 -9.28
N GLU A 139 -5.94 -11.87 -9.12
CA GLU A 139 -7.28 -11.46 -8.67
C GLU A 139 -7.23 -10.72 -7.32
N ARG A 140 -6.36 -11.18 -6.38
CA ARG A 140 -6.21 -10.51 -5.09
C ARG A 140 -5.60 -9.11 -5.24
N CYS A 141 -4.59 -8.94 -6.08
CA CYS A 141 -4.03 -7.60 -6.37
C CYS A 141 -5.09 -6.65 -6.93
N GLU A 142 -5.91 -7.12 -7.87
CA GLU A 142 -6.93 -6.30 -8.51
C GLU A 142 -8.10 -5.92 -7.59
N GLN A 143 -8.49 -6.82 -6.67
CA GLN A 143 -9.74 -6.67 -5.91
C GLN A 143 -9.54 -6.35 -4.43
N SER A 144 -8.36 -6.61 -3.86
CA SER A 144 -8.17 -6.61 -2.41
C SER A 144 -7.05 -5.70 -1.91
N SER A 145 -6.33 -5.00 -2.80
CA SER A 145 -5.29 -4.03 -2.41
C SER A 145 -5.91 -2.82 -1.71
N PRO A 146 -5.69 -2.59 -0.40
CA PRO A 146 -6.28 -1.45 0.30
C PRO A 146 -5.86 -0.10 -0.26
N ILE A 147 -4.58 0.06 -0.60
CA ILE A 147 -4.08 1.30 -1.21
C ILE A 147 -4.56 1.41 -2.66
N GLY A 148 -4.55 0.30 -3.42
CA GLY A 148 -5.09 0.25 -4.78
C GLY A 148 -6.56 0.69 -4.83
N ASP A 149 -7.41 0.14 -3.97
CA ASP A 149 -8.82 0.53 -3.84
C ASP A 149 -8.95 2.01 -3.45
N THR A 150 -8.12 2.50 -2.52
CA THR A 150 -8.14 3.91 -2.11
C THR A 150 -7.78 4.85 -3.26
N LEU A 151 -6.81 4.49 -4.10
CA LEU A 151 -6.39 5.29 -5.25
C LEU A 151 -7.38 5.22 -6.44
N ALA A 152 -8.11 4.11 -6.57
CA ALA A 152 -9.03 3.88 -7.67
C ALA A 152 -10.42 4.52 -7.48
N ARG A 153 -10.78 4.93 -6.25
CA ARG A 153 -12.10 5.49 -5.92
C ARG A 153 -12.03 6.84 -5.23
N ASN A 154 -13.14 7.55 -5.23
CA ASN A 154 -13.26 8.78 -4.45
C ASN A 154 -13.39 8.46 -2.96
N VAL A 155 -12.49 9.02 -2.15
CA VAL A 155 -12.52 8.96 -0.69
C VAL A 155 -13.02 10.31 -0.16
N SER A 156 -13.98 10.29 0.77
CA SER A 156 -14.46 11.52 1.42
C SER A 156 -13.36 12.10 2.30
N MET A 157 -13.08 13.38 2.13
CA MET A 157 -12.10 14.13 2.90
C MET A 157 -12.76 15.30 3.61
N THR A 158 -12.45 15.46 4.90
CA THR A 158 -12.86 16.63 5.70
C THR A 158 -11.63 17.46 6.01
N PHE A 159 -11.72 18.77 5.83
CA PHE A 159 -10.63 19.70 6.06
C PHE A 159 -11.02 20.72 7.16
N GLU A 160 -10.14 20.90 8.14
CA GLU A 160 -10.24 21.92 9.18
C GLU A 160 -8.94 22.71 9.21
N PHE A 161 -9.05 24.03 9.41
CA PHE A 161 -7.92 24.94 9.56
C PHE A 161 -8.10 25.80 10.80
N ASN A 162 -7.19 25.69 11.78
CA ASN A 162 -7.20 26.41 13.05
C ASN A 162 -6.08 27.45 13.12
#